data_4e98b49023fca41563eddf63d9939ca8
#
_entry.id   4e98b49023fca41563eddf63d9939ca8
#
_cell.length_a   1.000
_cell.length_b   1.000
_cell.length_c   1.000
_cell.angle_alpha   90.00
_cell.angle_beta   90.00
_cell.angle_gamma   90.00
#
_symmetry.space_group_name_H-M   'P 1'
#
loop_
_entity.id
_entity.type
_entity.pdbx_description
1 polymer ?
#
loop_
_entity_poly.entity_id
_entity_poly.type
_entity_poly.pdbx_seq_one_letter_code
_entity_poly.pdbx_strand_id
1 'polypeptide(L)'
;ADLKKDAIISLEEDSKQLEEVVVVGYGSQKKSELTAAISSVKSSDFVRGNVRDAGQLLKGKIAGLSIVNSTGDPTENSSILLRGTNSLQGNNSPLVLIDGIPGDLRTVAPEDIAQIDVLKDGSSAAIYGTRATNGVILVTTRKANSDFSIDYNGYVGTEEFVKTERVLTGDEFRSLIQDGTISATDFGGNTDWLEAITRTPVNHGHNLSVKG
;
A
#
# COMPACT_ATOMS: atom_id res chain seq x y z
N ALA A 1 4.02 -30.12 60.61
CA ALA A 1 3.00 -29.20 60.01
C ALA A 1 3.68 -27.87 59.76
N ASP A 2 4.24 -27.66 58.59
CA ASP A 2 4.87 -26.42 58.22
C ASP A 2 3.93 -25.61 57.35
N LEU A 3 3.68 -24.42 57.83
CA LEU A 3 2.83 -23.40 57.28
C LEU A 3 3.35 -22.88 55.96
N LYS A 4 2.48 -22.84 54.99
CA LYS A 4 2.65 -22.14 53.72
C LYS A 4 3.10 -20.70 53.94
N LYS A 5 4.28 -20.37 53.50
CA LYS A 5 4.69 -18.97 53.27
C LYS A 5 3.94 -18.47 52.06
N ASP A 6 3.06 -17.51 52.24
CA ASP A 6 2.48 -16.74 51.15
C ASP A 6 3.59 -15.98 50.47
N ALA A 7 3.92 -16.40 49.24
CA ALA A 7 4.84 -15.66 48.41
C ALA A 7 4.06 -14.50 47.76
N ILE A 8 4.32 -13.29 48.24
CA ILE A 8 3.83 -12.07 47.59
C ILE A 8 4.72 -11.88 46.32
N ILE A 9 4.18 -12.19 45.17
CA ILE A 9 4.82 -11.89 43.88
C ILE A 9 4.43 -10.45 43.56
N SER A 10 5.36 -9.51 43.74
CA SER A 10 5.23 -8.16 43.24
C SER A 10 5.59 -8.17 41.76
N LEU A 11 4.56 -8.03 40.91
CA LEU A 11 4.78 -7.77 39.48
C LEU A 11 5.11 -6.29 39.34
N GLU A 12 6.35 -5.98 39.01
CA GLU A 12 6.71 -4.65 38.49
C GLU A 12 6.20 -4.57 37.07
N GLU A 13 5.35 -3.59 36.78
CA GLU A 13 5.00 -3.24 35.40
C GLU A 13 6.26 -2.74 34.71
N ASP A 14 6.87 -3.57 33.85
CA ASP A 14 7.89 -3.13 32.90
C ASP A 14 7.21 -2.37 31.75
N SER A 15 6.76 -1.15 32.04
CA SER A 15 6.24 -0.23 31.04
C SER A 15 7.42 0.40 30.28
N LYS A 16 8.14 -0.41 29.52
CA LYS A 16 8.94 0.12 28.41
C LYS A 16 7.98 0.58 27.30
N GLN A 17 7.40 1.76 27.48
CA GLN A 17 6.81 2.49 26.37
C GLN A 17 7.93 2.73 25.36
N LEU A 18 7.88 2.00 24.25
CA LEU A 18 8.68 2.32 23.07
C LEU A 18 8.24 3.72 22.64
N GLU A 19 9.07 4.70 22.91
CA GLU A 19 8.82 6.08 22.49
C GLU A 19 8.81 6.11 20.97
N GLU A 20 7.61 6.21 20.40
CA GLU A 20 7.43 6.33 18.95
C GLU A 20 7.85 7.74 18.53
N VAL A 21 8.93 7.81 17.79
CA VAL A 21 9.51 9.06 17.30
C VAL A 21 9.07 9.27 15.86
N VAL A 22 8.52 10.43 15.58
CA VAL A 22 8.12 10.85 14.23
C VAL A 22 9.11 11.89 13.71
N VAL A 23 9.58 11.70 12.49
CA VAL A 23 10.44 12.67 11.81
C VAL A 23 9.57 13.81 11.30
N VAL A 24 9.81 15.02 11.79
CA VAL A 24 9.16 16.26 11.31
C VAL A 24 10.20 17.14 10.63
N GLY A 25 9.77 18.05 9.75
CA GLY A 25 10.63 18.81 8.84
C GLY A 25 11.90 19.48 9.42
N TYR A 26 12.01 19.63 10.73
CA TYR A 26 13.17 20.19 11.42
C TYR A 26 13.69 19.30 12.56
N GLY A 27 13.52 17.98 12.47
CA GLY A 27 14.04 17.06 13.47
C GLY A 27 13.06 15.92 13.78
N SER A 28 13.33 15.19 14.83
CA SER A 28 12.48 14.12 15.33
C SER A 28 11.79 14.57 16.62
N GLN A 29 10.48 14.37 16.72
CA GLN A 29 9.69 14.65 17.92
C GLN A 29 8.96 13.37 18.37
N LYS A 30 8.70 13.28 19.68
CA LYS A 30 7.91 12.16 20.21
C LYS A 30 6.46 12.28 19.75
N LYS A 31 5.87 11.21 19.29
CA LYS A 31 4.46 11.18 18.84
C LYS A 31 3.50 11.69 19.91
N SER A 32 3.81 11.45 21.19
CA SER A 32 3.02 11.92 22.33
C SER A 32 3.01 13.46 22.48
N GLU A 33 4.00 14.15 21.94
CA GLU A 33 4.13 15.61 22.00
C GLU A 33 3.47 16.31 20.80
N LEU A 34 3.10 15.54 19.78
CA LEU A 34 2.44 16.06 18.58
C LEU A 34 0.93 16.06 18.80
N THR A 35 0.33 17.23 18.89
CA THR A 35 -1.13 17.43 18.93
C THR A 35 -1.82 17.18 17.60
N ALA A 36 -1.06 16.82 16.57
CA ALA A 36 -1.49 16.65 15.21
C ALA A 36 -1.99 15.21 14.93
N ALA A 37 -2.96 15.04 14.04
CA ALA A 37 -3.44 13.72 13.59
C ALA A 37 -2.42 13.06 12.65
N ILE A 38 -1.39 12.47 13.24
CA ILE A 38 -0.36 11.71 12.52
C ILE A 38 -0.68 10.22 12.61
N SER A 39 -0.66 9.55 11.47
CA SER A 39 -0.75 8.09 11.40
C SER A 39 0.56 7.53 10.87
N SER A 40 1.17 6.64 11.63
CA SER A 40 2.44 5.99 11.29
C SER A 40 2.19 4.53 10.94
N VAL A 41 2.84 4.04 9.89
CA VAL A 41 2.85 2.63 9.50
C VAL A 41 4.30 2.19 9.39
N LYS A 42 4.70 1.21 10.18
CA LYS A 42 6.05 0.66 10.18
C LYS A 42 6.17 -0.47 9.15
N SER A 43 7.39 -0.77 8.76
CA SER A 43 7.66 -1.85 7.78
C SER A 43 7.14 -3.22 8.23
N SER A 44 7.01 -3.47 9.54
CA SER A 44 6.38 -4.68 10.09
C SER A 44 4.91 -4.82 9.73
N ASP A 45 4.24 -3.70 9.54
CA ASP A 45 2.79 -3.61 9.34
C ASP A 45 2.42 -3.48 7.86
N PHE A 46 3.39 -3.42 6.97
CA PHE A 46 3.14 -3.33 5.54
C PHE A 46 2.40 -4.55 5.00
N VAL A 47 1.59 -4.31 3.96
CA VAL A 47 0.95 -5.40 3.22
C VAL A 47 2.05 -6.21 2.54
N ARG A 48 2.11 -7.51 2.87
CA ARG A 48 3.06 -8.44 2.24
C ARG A 48 2.47 -8.96 0.93
N GLY A 49 3.29 -9.09 -0.10
CA GLY A 49 2.88 -9.61 -1.40
C GLY A 49 3.61 -8.93 -2.54
N ASN A 50 3.12 -9.13 -3.75
CA ASN A 50 3.61 -8.45 -4.94
C ASN A 50 3.15 -6.97 -4.93
N VAL A 51 3.84 -6.15 -4.15
CA VAL A 51 3.57 -4.72 -4.03
C VAL A 51 4.53 -3.99 -4.97
N ARG A 52 3.99 -3.41 -6.03
CA ARG A 52 4.76 -2.70 -7.06
C ARG A 52 5.00 -1.23 -6.72
N ASP A 53 4.11 -0.66 -5.92
CA ASP A 53 4.10 0.75 -5.55
C ASP A 53 4.05 0.89 -4.03
N ALA A 54 4.96 1.67 -3.47
CA ALA A 54 5.03 1.93 -2.04
C ALA A 54 3.71 2.52 -1.48
N GLY A 55 2.90 3.17 -2.30
CA GLY A 55 1.56 3.62 -1.91
C GLY A 55 0.66 2.46 -1.50
N GLN A 56 0.74 1.32 -2.18
CA GLN A 56 -0.10 0.14 -1.88
C GLN A 56 0.19 -0.45 -0.49
N LEU A 57 1.39 -0.23 0.07
CA LEU A 57 1.72 -0.65 1.44
C LEU A 57 0.77 -0.05 2.48
N LEU A 58 0.21 1.13 2.17
CA LEU A 58 -0.66 1.89 3.06
C LEU A 58 -2.15 1.55 2.89
N LYS A 59 -2.50 0.73 1.89
CA LYS A 59 -3.90 0.43 1.57
C LYS A 59 -4.61 -0.21 2.76
N GLY A 60 -5.69 0.44 3.22
CA GLY A 60 -6.48 -0.03 4.36
C GLY A 60 -5.82 0.13 5.75
N LYS A 61 -4.61 0.71 5.85
CA LYS A 61 -3.90 0.90 7.12
C LYS A 61 -4.16 2.26 7.76
N ILE A 62 -4.53 3.25 6.97
CA ILE A 62 -4.68 4.63 7.44
C ILE A 62 -6.10 5.12 7.17
N ALA A 63 -6.80 5.47 8.24
CA ALA A 63 -8.14 6.06 8.14
C ALA A 63 -8.10 7.41 7.39
N GLY A 64 -8.97 7.58 6.40
CA GLY A 64 -9.05 8.77 5.56
C GLY A 64 -8.06 8.82 4.40
N LEU A 65 -7.24 7.79 4.22
CA LEU A 65 -6.38 7.62 3.06
C LEU A 65 -7.06 6.66 2.07
N SER A 66 -7.34 7.16 0.86
CA SER A 66 -7.88 6.37 -0.25
C SER A 66 -6.78 6.14 -1.28
N ILE A 67 -6.55 4.88 -1.62
CA ILE A 67 -5.57 4.47 -2.62
C ILE A 67 -6.32 3.63 -3.66
N VAL A 68 -6.41 4.16 -4.86
CA VAL A 68 -7.18 3.58 -5.96
C VAL A 68 -6.26 3.41 -7.18
N ASN A 69 -6.28 2.21 -7.73
CA ASN A 69 -5.73 1.97 -9.06
C ASN A 69 -6.90 2.09 -10.03
N SER A 70 -6.97 3.19 -10.77
CA SER A 70 -8.11 3.52 -11.63
C SER A 70 -8.18 2.65 -12.86
N THR A 71 -7.05 2.14 -13.31
CA THR A 71 -6.92 1.28 -14.48
C THR A 71 -6.33 -0.06 -14.09
N GLY A 72 -6.54 -1.06 -14.94
CA GLY A 72 -5.85 -2.35 -14.83
C GLY A 72 -4.41 -2.31 -15.33
N ASP A 73 -3.91 -1.15 -15.74
CA ASP A 73 -2.55 -1.00 -16.24
C ASP A 73 -1.53 -1.10 -15.09
N PRO A 74 -0.64 -2.10 -15.14
CA PRO A 74 0.39 -2.28 -14.12
C PRO A 74 1.44 -1.17 -14.10
N THR A 75 1.50 -0.33 -15.13
CA THR A 75 2.46 0.78 -15.23
C THR A 75 1.89 2.10 -14.69
N GLU A 76 0.59 2.18 -14.47
CA GLU A 76 -0.05 3.38 -13.98
C GLU A 76 0.04 3.49 -12.45
N ASN A 77 0.09 4.73 -11.99
CA ASN A 77 0.25 5.04 -10.57
C ASN A 77 -1.04 4.85 -9.79
N SER A 78 -0.90 4.40 -8.56
CA SER A 78 -1.96 4.49 -7.58
C SER A 78 -2.33 5.96 -7.35
N SER A 79 -3.59 6.31 -7.54
CA SER A 79 -4.11 7.60 -7.13
C SER A 79 -4.26 7.62 -5.61
N ILE A 80 -3.59 8.55 -4.96
CA ILE A 80 -3.60 8.69 -3.50
C ILE A 80 -4.36 9.97 -3.15
N LEU A 81 -5.43 9.81 -2.37
CA LEU A 81 -6.24 10.89 -1.87
C LEU A 81 -6.31 10.84 -0.34
N LEU A 82 -6.11 11.97 0.29
CA LEU A 82 -6.20 12.11 1.74
C LEU A 82 -7.40 13.00 2.09
N ARG A 83 -8.37 12.44 2.86
CA ARG A 83 -9.61 13.12 3.27
C ARG A 83 -10.51 13.60 2.12
N GLY A 84 -10.36 13.01 0.92
CA GLY A 84 -11.19 13.33 -0.25
C GLY A 84 -10.59 14.40 -1.16
N THR A 85 -11.43 14.94 -2.04
CA THR A 85 -11.03 15.95 -3.03
C THR A 85 -11.27 17.35 -2.48
N ASN A 86 -10.24 18.17 -2.42
CA ASN A 86 -10.32 19.56 -1.96
C ASN A 86 -10.47 20.55 -3.12
N SER A 87 -10.15 20.15 -4.34
CA SER A 87 -10.21 20.98 -5.53
C SER A 87 -10.84 20.23 -6.70
N LEU A 88 -11.71 20.89 -7.44
CA LEU A 88 -12.34 20.34 -8.66
C LEU A 88 -11.42 20.44 -9.87
N GLN A 89 -10.48 21.38 -9.90
CA GLN A 89 -9.57 21.63 -11.02
C GLN A 89 -8.09 21.50 -10.67
N GLY A 90 -7.75 21.42 -9.38
CA GLY A 90 -6.38 21.34 -8.90
C GLY A 90 -5.93 19.91 -8.61
N ASN A 91 -4.63 19.77 -8.37
CA ASN A 91 -4.06 18.50 -7.90
C ASN A 91 -4.53 18.24 -6.46
N ASN A 92 -5.14 17.08 -6.22
CA ASN A 92 -5.61 16.62 -4.92
C ASN A 92 -4.66 15.62 -4.24
N SER A 93 -3.53 15.34 -4.86
CA SER A 93 -2.54 14.40 -4.30
C SER A 93 -1.80 15.04 -3.11
N PRO A 94 -1.52 14.26 -2.06
CA PRO A 94 -0.70 14.71 -0.94
C PRO A 94 0.75 14.97 -1.40
N LEU A 95 1.46 15.82 -0.65
CA LEU A 95 2.90 16.01 -0.84
C LEU A 95 3.65 14.80 -0.33
N VAL A 96 4.47 14.19 -1.16
CA VAL A 96 5.35 13.08 -0.76
C VAL A 96 6.75 13.61 -0.50
N LEU A 97 7.30 13.27 0.66
CA LEU A 97 8.67 13.56 1.05
C LEU A 97 9.40 12.27 1.37
N ILE A 98 10.54 12.05 0.72
CA ILE A 98 11.42 10.90 0.94
C ILE A 98 12.66 11.43 1.66
N ASP A 99 12.84 11.02 2.91
CA ASP A 99 13.90 11.52 3.80
C ASP A 99 13.98 13.06 3.82
N GLY A 100 12.81 13.72 3.77
CA GLY A 100 12.68 15.18 3.78
C GLY A 100 12.75 15.85 2.40
N ILE A 101 13.05 15.14 1.34
CA ILE A 101 13.14 15.65 -0.04
C ILE A 101 11.84 15.35 -0.80
N PRO A 102 11.22 16.34 -1.48
CA PRO A 102 10.07 16.08 -2.32
C PRO A 102 10.38 15.05 -3.40
N GLY A 103 9.56 14.01 -3.49
CA GLY A 103 9.77 12.89 -4.39
C GLY A 103 8.47 12.17 -4.76
N ASP A 104 8.62 11.01 -5.41
CA ASP A 104 7.52 10.14 -5.81
C ASP A 104 7.69 8.78 -5.14
N LEU A 105 6.61 8.19 -4.63
CA LEU A 105 6.62 6.87 -3.99
C LEU A 105 7.15 5.75 -4.88
N ARG A 106 7.09 5.92 -6.20
CA ARG A 106 7.63 4.97 -7.18
C ARG A 106 9.14 4.88 -7.20
N THR A 107 9.81 5.93 -6.74
CA THR A 107 11.28 5.99 -6.77
C THR A 107 11.93 5.24 -5.62
N VAL A 108 11.13 4.77 -4.67
CA VAL A 108 11.60 4.04 -3.50
C VAL A 108 11.10 2.60 -3.54
N ALA A 109 12.02 1.66 -3.45
CA ALA A 109 11.67 0.27 -3.32
C ALA A 109 10.93 0.04 -1.98
N PRO A 110 9.80 -0.69 -1.98
CA PRO A 110 9.04 -0.98 -0.76
C PRO A 110 9.90 -1.57 0.36
N GLU A 111 10.89 -2.36 0.00
CA GLU A 111 11.80 -3.05 0.92
C GLU A 111 12.76 -2.09 1.63
N ASP A 112 13.06 -0.94 1.03
CA ASP A 112 13.96 0.08 1.60
C ASP A 112 13.24 1.03 2.54
N ILE A 113 11.91 0.93 2.67
CA ILE A 113 11.12 1.78 3.54
C ILE A 113 11.16 1.24 4.97
N ALA A 114 11.55 2.08 5.93
CA ALA A 114 11.48 1.78 7.35
C ALA A 114 10.11 2.12 7.94
N GLN A 115 9.59 3.31 7.61
CA GLN A 115 8.35 3.86 8.14
C GLN A 115 7.73 4.84 7.16
N ILE A 116 6.41 4.93 7.17
CA ILE A 116 5.65 5.95 6.47
C ILE A 116 4.74 6.66 7.48
N ASP A 117 4.89 7.98 7.58
CA ASP A 117 4.08 8.85 8.41
C ASP A 117 3.17 9.71 7.54
N VAL A 118 1.88 9.75 7.88
CA VAL A 118 0.90 10.54 7.14
C VAL A 118 0.36 11.64 8.03
N LEU A 119 0.69 12.88 7.66
CA LEU A 119 0.19 14.09 8.29
C LEU A 119 -1.12 14.49 7.63
N LYS A 120 -2.20 14.29 8.35
CA LYS A 120 -3.56 14.50 7.81
C LYS A 120 -4.04 15.93 7.97
N ASP A 121 -3.53 16.66 8.96
CA ASP A 121 -4.02 17.98 9.30
C ASP A 121 -3.18 19.10 8.67
N GLY A 122 -3.84 20.16 8.24
CA GLY A 122 -3.20 21.33 7.66
C GLY A 122 -2.21 22.01 8.63
N SER A 123 -2.45 21.93 9.95
CA SER A 123 -1.55 22.47 10.95
C SER A 123 -0.21 21.75 11.00
N SER A 124 -0.23 20.41 10.92
CA SER A 124 0.99 19.61 10.87
C SER A 124 1.69 19.70 9.52
N ALA A 125 0.92 19.94 8.46
CA ALA A 125 1.43 20.12 7.11
C ALA A 125 1.92 21.53 6.81
N ALA A 126 1.56 22.53 7.65
CA ALA A 126 1.89 23.95 7.44
C ALA A 126 3.40 24.22 7.33
N ILE A 127 4.22 23.42 7.98
CA ILE A 127 5.70 23.49 7.92
C ILE A 127 6.19 23.32 6.46
N TYR A 128 5.44 22.60 5.64
CA TYR A 128 5.79 22.29 4.25
C TYR A 128 5.14 23.24 3.23
N GLY A 129 4.48 24.31 3.74
CA GLY A 129 3.87 25.36 2.94
C GLY A 129 2.61 24.95 2.20
N THR A 130 2.22 25.76 1.20
CA THR A 130 0.98 25.58 0.43
C THR A 130 0.88 24.28 -0.36
N ARG A 131 2.02 23.66 -0.67
CA ARG A 131 2.07 22.36 -1.36
C ARG A 131 1.52 21.22 -0.50
N ALA A 132 1.46 21.41 0.81
CA ALA A 132 1.00 20.43 1.77
C ALA A 132 -0.51 20.54 2.12
N THR A 133 -1.26 21.39 1.39
CA THR A 133 -2.70 21.61 1.65
C THR A 133 -3.51 20.31 1.65
N ASN A 134 -3.12 19.34 0.81
CA ASN A 134 -3.78 18.04 0.69
C ASN A 134 -3.17 16.98 1.64
N GLY A 135 -2.37 17.40 2.62
CA GLY A 135 -1.63 16.54 3.54
C GLY A 135 -0.25 16.19 3.04
N VAL A 136 0.51 15.49 3.89
CA VAL A 136 1.90 15.11 3.63
C VAL A 136 2.10 13.63 3.95
N ILE A 137 2.81 12.94 3.08
CA ILE A 137 3.30 11.58 3.28
C ILE A 137 4.80 11.65 3.44
N LEU A 138 5.29 11.32 4.63
CA LEU A 138 6.71 11.26 4.95
C LEU A 138 7.17 9.82 4.84
N VAL A 139 8.10 9.55 3.96
CA VAL A 139 8.74 8.25 3.81
C VAL A 139 10.12 8.33 4.44
N THR A 140 10.35 7.48 5.43
CA THR A 140 11.67 7.32 6.03
C THR A 140 12.29 6.03 5.52
N THR A 141 13.44 6.13 4.88
CA THR A 141 14.15 4.95 4.39
C THR A 141 14.97 4.29 5.49
N ARG A 142 15.32 3.03 5.28
CA ARG A 142 16.21 2.29 6.17
C ARG A 142 17.61 2.86 6.07
N LYS A 143 18.14 3.33 7.18
CA LYS A 143 19.54 3.79 7.25
C LYS A 143 20.48 2.60 7.33
N ALA A 144 21.66 2.73 6.73
CA ALA A 144 22.74 1.80 6.95
C ALA A 144 23.14 1.82 8.44
N ASN A 145 23.34 0.64 9.00
CA ASN A 145 23.98 0.50 10.30
C ASN A 145 25.50 0.38 10.08
N SER A 146 26.26 0.54 11.15
CA SER A 146 27.74 0.37 11.11
C SER A 146 28.19 -1.06 10.74
N ASP A 147 27.28 -2.03 10.77
CA ASP A 147 27.57 -3.40 10.47
C ASP A 147 27.25 -3.72 9.00
N PHE A 148 28.19 -4.36 8.33
CA PHE A 148 27.98 -4.84 6.98
C PHE A 148 26.86 -5.88 6.94
N SER A 149 25.84 -5.65 6.12
CA SER A 149 24.74 -6.58 5.92
C SER A 149 24.38 -6.73 4.44
N ILE A 150 24.00 -7.93 4.06
CA ILE A 150 23.46 -8.23 2.73
C ILE A 150 22.06 -8.79 2.95
N ASP A 151 21.07 -8.10 2.41
CA ASP A 151 19.67 -8.52 2.46
C ASP A 151 19.21 -8.93 1.05
N TYR A 152 18.68 -10.14 0.91
CA TYR A 152 18.07 -10.61 -0.31
C TYR A 152 16.61 -10.94 -0.07
N ASN A 153 15.74 -10.34 -0.86
CA ASN A 153 14.31 -10.63 -0.89
C ASN A 153 13.91 -11.06 -2.30
N GLY A 154 13.23 -12.20 -2.40
CA GLY A 154 12.72 -12.68 -3.67
C GLY A 154 11.30 -13.21 -3.53
N TYR A 155 10.48 -13.01 -4.58
CA TYR A 155 9.16 -13.60 -4.65
C TYR A 155 8.87 -14.12 -6.05
N VAL A 156 8.01 -15.12 -6.11
CA VAL A 156 7.39 -15.63 -7.33
C VAL A 156 5.89 -15.73 -7.06
N GLY A 157 5.08 -15.26 -7.99
CA GLY A 157 3.62 -15.28 -7.86
C GLY A 157 2.94 -15.50 -9.20
N THR A 158 1.72 -16.01 -9.14
CA THR A 158 0.79 -16.12 -10.28
C THR A 158 -0.46 -15.30 -9.97
N GLU A 159 -1.07 -14.74 -11.01
CA GLU A 159 -2.31 -14.00 -10.89
C GLU A 159 -3.39 -14.72 -11.70
N GLU A 160 -4.56 -14.88 -11.12
CA GLU A 160 -5.72 -15.46 -11.79
C GLU A 160 -6.92 -14.53 -11.61
N PHE A 161 -7.85 -14.60 -12.58
CA PHE A 161 -9.11 -13.89 -12.43
C PHE A 161 -9.94 -14.54 -11.32
N VAL A 162 -10.27 -13.78 -10.29
CA VAL A 162 -11.12 -14.26 -9.19
C VAL A 162 -12.54 -14.53 -9.69
N LYS A 163 -13.01 -13.71 -10.63
CA LYS A 163 -14.33 -13.82 -11.23
C LYS A 163 -14.29 -13.28 -12.65
N THR A 164 -14.82 -14.06 -13.57
CA THR A 164 -15.11 -13.64 -14.95
C THR A 164 -16.62 -13.62 -15.14
N GLU A 165 -17.14 -12.66 -15.89
CA GLU A 165 -18.53 -12.68 -16.29
C GLU A 165 -18.74 -13.79 -17.30
N ARG A 166 -19.81 -14.57 -17.10
CA ARG A 166 -20.17 -15.65 -18.01
C ARG A 166 -20.68 -15.04 -19.32
N VAL A 167 -20.05 -15.38 -20.41
CA VAL A 167 -20.50 -15.07 -21.76
C VAL A 167 -21.11 -16.33 -22.40
N LEU A 168 -22.00 -16.15 -23.35
CA LEU A 168 -22.56 -17.25 -24.08
C LEU A 168 -21.50 -17.96 -24.92
N THR A 169 -21.46 -19.27 -24.85
CA THR A 169 -20.66 -20.07 -25.77
C THR A 169 -21.34 -20.11 -27.18
N GLY A 170 -20.57 -20.44 -28.22
CA GLY A 170 -21.11 -20.56 -29.56
C GLY A 170 -22.28 -21.56 -29.67
N ASP A 171 -22.22 -22.66 -28.90
CA ASP A 171 -23.28 -23.66 -28.88
C ASP A 171 -24.54 -23.17 -28.15
N GLU A 172 -24.38 -22.48 -27.03
CA GLU A 172 -25.49 -21.81 -26.33
C GLU A 172 -26.16 -20.76 -27.21
N PHE A 173 -25.35 -19.96 -27.93
CA PHE A 173 -25.85 -18.94 -28.86
C PHE A 173 -26.69 -19.58 -29.99
N ARG A 174 -26.24 -20.71 -30.57
CA ARG A 174 -26.97 -21.43 -31.60
C ARG A 174 -28.28 -22.02 -31.07
N SER A 175 -28.26 -22.54 -29.86
CA SER A 175 -29.48 -23.08 -29.25
C SER A 175 -30.55 -22.00 -29.07
N LEU A 176 -30.15 -20.79 -28.64
CA LEU A 176 -31.05 -19.66 -28.47
C LEU A 176 -31.61 -19.13 -29.81
N ILE A 177 -30.89 -19.26 -30.92
CA ILE A 177 -31.40 -18.98 -32.27
C ILE A 177 -32.41 -20.02 -32.69
N GLN A 178 -32.13 -21.32 -32.48
CA GLN A 178 -32.99 -22.41 -32.82
C GLN A 178 -34.32 -22.37 -32.06
N ASP A 179 -34.27 -21.99 -30.78
CA ASP A 179 -35.45 -21.84 -29.92
C ASP A 179 -36.24 -20.56 -30.20
N GLY A 180 -35.74 -19.68 -31.09
CA GLY A 180 -36.38 -18.42 -31.45
C GLY A 180 -36.26 -17.32 -30.39
N THR A 181 -35.46 -17.53 -29.35
CA THR A 181 -35.26 -16.55 -28.27
C THR A 181 -34.45 -15.35 -28.76
N ILE A 182 -33.49 -15.57 -29.67
CA ILE A 182 -32.65 -14.53 -30.28
C ILE A 182 -32.82 -14.61 -31.82
N SER A 183 -33.05 -13.47 -32.44
CA SER A 183 -33.03 -13.34 -33.88
C SER A 183 -31.69 -12.80 -34.33
N ALA A 184 -30.80 -13.70 -34.73
CA ALA A 184 -29.45 -13.35 -35.17
C ALA A 184 -28.97 -14.32 -36.25
N THR A 185 -27.95 -13.93 -37.01
CA THR A 185 -27.32 -14.80 -38.01
C THR A 185 -26.13 -15.51 -37.37
N ASP A 186 -26.11 -16.84 -37.44
CA ASP A 186 -24.95 -17.63 -37.04
C ASP A 186 -23.90 -17.65 -38.16
N PHE A 187 -22.71 -17.17 -37.86
CA PHE A 187 -21.55 -17.21 -38.79
C PHE A 187 -20.65 -18.42 -38.55
N GLY A 188 -21.03 -19.37 -37.69
CA GLY A 188 -20.33 -20.63 -37.46
C GLY A 188 -19.12 -20.55 -36.55
N GLY A 189 -18.83 -19.40 -35.99
CA GLY A 189 -17.70 -19.22 -35.04
C GLY A 189 -17.93 -19.95 -33.70
N ASN A 190 -16.89 -20.56 -33.14
CA ASN A 190 -16.95 -21.23 -31.83
C ASN A 190 -15.65 -20.95 -31.00
N THR A 191 -15.06 -19.78 -31.19
CA THR A 191 -13.84 -19.40 -30.48
C THR A 191 -14.18 -18.91 -29.09
N ASP A 192 -13.57 -19.48 -28.07
CA ASP A 192 -13.55 -18.89 -26.74
C ASP A 192 -12.58 -17.70 -26.73
N TRP A 193 -13.14 -16.51 -26.90
CA TRP A 193 -12.36 -15.29 -26.94
C TRP A 193 -11.76 -14.95 -25.58
N LEU A 194 -12.40 -15.34 -24.48
CA LEU A 194 -11.88 -15.09 -23.15
C LEU A 194 -10.60 -15.90 -22.92
N GLU A 195 -10.63 -17.19 -23.26
CA GLU A 195 -9.45 -18.04 -23.18
C GLU A 195 -8.35 -17.56 -24.14
N ALA A 196 -8.73 -17.15 -25.36
CA ALA A 196 -7.77 -16.72 -26.38
C ALA A 196 -7.02 -15.44 -26.02
N ILE A 197 -7.64 -14.51 -25.27
CA ILE A 197 -7.04 -13.21 -24.90
C ILE A 197 -6.46 -13.19 -23.48
N THR A 198 -6.71 -14.23 -22.68
CA THR A 198 -6.22 -14.30 -21.29
C THR A 198 -5.06 -15.27 -21.17
N ARG A 199 -4.22 -15.02 -20.19
CA ARG A 199 -3.16 -15.95 -19.80
C ARG A 199 -2.92 -15.82 -18.30
N THR A 200 -2.47 -16.89 -17.66
CA THR A 200 -1.98 -16.84 -16.28
C THR A 200 -0.56 -16.27 -16.27
N PRO A 201 -0.36 -15.05 -15.82
CA PRO A 201 0.99 -14.47 -15.75
C PRO A 201 1.78 -15.08 -14.60
N VAL A 202 3.09 -15.21 -14.79
CA VAL A 202 4.03 -15.49 -13.73
C VAL A 202 4.84 -14.23 -13.46
N ASN A 203 4.72 -13.70 -12.25
CA ASN A 203 5.46 -12.55 -11.79
C ASN A 203 6.57 -12.99 -10.86
N HIS A 204 7.74 -12.43 -10.99
CA HIS A 204 8.82 -12.63 -10.04
C HIS A 204 9.54 -11.30 -9.78
N GLY A 205 10.07 -11.16 -8.59
CA GLY A 205 10.88 -10.02 -8.20
C GLY A 205 12.05 -10.45 -7.34
N HIS A 206 13.16 -9.75 -7.49
CA HIS A 206 14.38 -9.98 -6.74
C HIS A 206 14.93 -8.62 -6.29
N ASN A 207 15.12 -8.46 -5.00
CA ASN A 207 15.76 -7.29 -4.42
C ASN A 207 17.00 -7.72 -3.65
N LEU A 208 18.13 -7.10 -3.95
CA LEU A 208 19.40 -7.30 -3.26
C LEU A 208 19.87 -5.97 -2.72
N SER A 209 19.95 -5.83 -1.40
CA SER A 209 20.48 -4.64 -0.77
C SER A 209 21.75 -4.96 0.02
N VAL A 210 22.73 -4.08 -0.09
CA VAL A 210 24.02 -4.14 0.60
C VAL A 210 24.16 -2.88 1.42
N LYS A 211 24.39 -3.02 2.72
CA LYS A 211 24.50 -1.92 3.68
C LYS A 211 25.77 -2.11 4.49
N GLY A 212 26.47 -1.00 4.81
CA GLY A 212 27.67 -1.02 5.61
C GLY A 212 28.19 0.38 5.90
#